data_e6b1b6cff5331d238da56c0a39feec98
#
_entry.id   e6b1b6cff5331d238da56c0a39feec98
#
_cell.length_a   1.000
_cell.length_b   1.000
_cell.length_c   1.000
_cell.angle_alpha   90.00
_cell.angle_beta   90.00
_cell.angle_gamma   90.00
#
_symmetry.space_group_name_H-M   'P 1'
#
loop_
_entity.id
_entity.type
_entity.pdbx_description
1 polymer ?
#
loop_
_entity_poly.entity_id
_entity_poly.type
_entity_poly.pdbx_seq_one_letter_code
_entity_poly.pdbx_strand_id
1 'polypeptide(L)'
;MSAAIQATNPDLRTELMNWRLRLEASAKTVNGDFQLSGLLREVQSAIENLNRSESYGVCQVCHDLIGQAAMTADPLARFCLSCLTPQQLEELERDLDRAWLIQGESLPKQNLKFNGWEVAHYYQPAGLVGGDYCDLIITDAGELYFMIGDVSGKGIAASFLMSRLHAIFRSLINTGLSVTELVERANGVFADTTMRPYYATLVCGKASANGTIEICNAGHCAPLHLHDGIVTPIPATGLPLGMFCNQTYSATQIDAVKGDRLVLYTDGLSEARNHDEEEYGKDRLQMMLNEFHEHPTDSLLTQVVDDARKFAEGLPITDDLTLMAIELTGH
;
A
#
# COMPACT_ATOMS: atom_id res chain seq x y z
N MET A 1 22.08 -17.33 -27.37
CA MET A 1 21.46 -16.34 -26.51
C MET A 1 19.92 -16.42 -26.47
N SER A 2 19.27 -17.20 -27.37
CA SER A 2 17.80 -17.33 -27.43
C SER A 2 17.16 -18.20 -26.34
N ALA A 3 17.90 -19.11 -25.69
CA ALA A 3 17.35 -20.06 -24.69
C ALA A 3 17.16 -19.48 -23.29
N ALA A 4 17.74 -18.34 -22.96
CA ALA A 4 17.67 -17.74 -21.64
C ALA A 4 16.33 -17.01 -21.40
N ILE A 5 15.60 -16.60 -22.45
CA ILE A 5 14.32 -15.90 -22.35
C ILE A 5 13.15 -16.86 -22.11
N GLN A 6 13.28 -18.12 -22.53
CA GLN A 6 12.23 -19.14 -22.38
C GLN A 6 12.05 -19.67 -20.96
N ALA A 7 13.05 -19.52 -20.08
CA ALA A 7 13.05 -20.11 -18.75
C ALA A 7 12.54 -19.19 -17.62
N THR A 8 12.24 -17.91 -17.90
CA THR A 8 12.17 -16.90 -16.83
C THR A 8 10.82 -16.26 -16.57
N ASN A 9 9.72 -16.58 -17.26
CA ASN A 9 8.45 -15.98 -16.83
C ASN A 9 7.18 -16.80 -17.18
N PRO A 10 6.89 -17.91 -16.45
CA PRO A 10 5.58 -18.58 -16.53
C PRO A 10 4.45 -17.63 -16.11
N ASP A 11 4.73 -16.63 -15.27
CA ASP A 11 3.75 -15.66 -14.77
C ASP A 11 3.24 -14.74 -15.90
N LEU A 12 4.12 -14.21 -16.74
CA LEU A 12 3.75 -13.28 -17.81
C LEU A 12 2.84 -13.93 -18.88
N ARG A 13 3.09 -15.18 -19.20
CA ARG A 13 2.23 -15.93 -20.12
C ARG A 13 0.84 -16.16 -19.53
N THR A 14 0.79 -16.50 -18.26
CA THR A 14 -0.46 -16.70 -17.52
C THR A 14 -1.23 -15.39 -17.45
N GLU A 15 -0.55 -14.29 -17.24
CA GLU A 15 -1.13 -12.95 -17.17
C GLU A 15 -1.73 -12.51 -18.51
N LEU A 16 -1.02 -12.64 -19.62
CA LEU A 16 -1.53 -12.37 -20.96
C LEU A 16 -2.72 -13.25 -21.33
N MET A 17 -2.69 -14.55 -20.95
CA MET A 17 -3.84 -15.45 -21.14
C MET A 17 -5.06 -15.02 -20.34
N ASN A 18 -4.86 -14.60 -19.08
CA ASN A 18 -5.93 -14.09 -18.25
C ASN A 18 -6.50 -12.78 -18.80
N TRP A 19 -5.67 -11.88 -19.32
CA TRP A 19 -6.12 -10.66 -19.99
C TRP A 19 -6.99 -10.99 -21.20
N ARG A 20 -6.54 -11.92 -22.05
CA ARG A 20 -7.34 -12.36 -23.21
C ARG A 20 -8.71 -12.88 -22.79
N LEU A 21 -8.78 -13.78 -21.81
CA LEU A 21 -10.05 -14.35 -21.35
C LEU A 21 -11.02 -13.30 -20.83
N ARG A 22 -10.51 -12.29 -20.12
CA ARG A 22 -11.33 -11.17 -19.60
C ARG A 22 -11.83 -10.29 -20.73
N LEU A 23 -10.96 -9.93 -21.66
CA LEU A 23 -11.35 -9.11 -22.81
C LEU A 23 -12.37 -9.83 -23.70
N GLU A 24 -12.22 -11.16 -23.90
CA GLU A 24 -13.19 -11.99 -24.60
C GLU A 24 -14.55 -12.06 -23.89
N ALA A 25 -14.54 -12.13 -22.55
CA ALA A 25 -15.76 -12.08 -21.75
C ALA A 25 -16.45 -10.71 -21.85
N SER A 26 -15.69 -9.63 -21.76
CA SER A 26 -16.21 -8.26 -21.92
C SER A 26 -16.72 -7.99 -23.32
N ALA A 27 -16.07 -8.53 -24.36
CA ALA A 27 -16.50 -8.36 -25.75
C ALA A 27 -17.85 -9.04 -26.04
N LYS A 28 -18.21 -10.08 -25.29
CA LYS A 28 -19.52 -10.74 -25.39
C LYS A 28 -20.66 -9.91 -24.80
N THR A 29 -20.37 -9.04 -23.87
CA THR A 29 -21.35 -8.19 -23.16
C THR A 29 -21.54 -6.82 -23.81
N VAL A 30 -20.55 -6.34 -24.57
CA VAL A 30 -20.56 -5.01 -25.21
C VAL A 30 -20.50 -5.20 -26.72
N ASN A 31 -21.63 -5.11 -27.40
CA ASN A 31 -21.70 -5.18 -28.87
C ASN A 31 -21.00 -3.98 -29.51
N GLY A 32 -19.90 -4.21 -30.22
CA GLY A 32 -19.35 -3.28 -31.21
C GLY A 32 -18.30 -2.28 -30.71
N ASP A 33 -17.60 -2.55 -29.60
CA ASP A 33 -16.50 -1.67 -29.16
C ASP A 33 -15.22 -1.91 -29.98
N PHE A 34 -14.91 -0.94 -30.85
CA PHE A 34 -13.74 -0.97 -31.73
C PHE A 34 -12.42 -0.96 -30.94
N GLN A 35 -12.38 -0.30 -29.78
CA GLN A 35 -11.20 -0.25 -28.90
C GLN A 35 -10.93 -1.61 -28.27
N LEU A 36 -11.97 -2.29 -27.77
CA LEU A 36 -11.87 -3.62 -27.21
C LEU A 36 -11.36 -4.66 -28.20
N SER A 37 -11.82 -4.57 -29.46
CA SER A 37 -11.35 -5.43 -30.56
C SER A 37 -9.90 -5.15 -30.95
N GLY A 38 -9.42 -3.93 -30.79
CA GLY A 38 -8.04 -3.51 -30.98
C GLY A 38 -7.12 -4.16 -29.91
N LEU A 39 -7.49 -3.99 -28.66
CA LEU A 39 -6.75 -4.52 -27.51
C LEU A 39 -6.68 -6.06 -27.51
N LEU A 40 -7.77 -6.73 -27.87
CA LEU A 40 -7.77 -8.19 -28.04
C LEU A 40 -6.76 -8.67 -29.09
N ARG A 41 -6.66 -7.95 -30.23
CA ARG A 41 -5.66 -8.28 -31.25
C ARG A 41 -4.23 -8.07 -30.78
N GLU A 42 -3.98 -7.02 -29.99
CA GLU A 42 -2.66 -6.75 -29.41
C GLU A 42 -2.25 -7.83 -28.41
N VAL A 43 -3.14 -8.19 -27.48
CA VAL A 43 -2.89 -9.30 -26.53
C VAL A 43 -2.68 -10.62 -27.23
N GLN A 44 -3.48 -10.93 -28.26
CA GLN A 44 -3.33 -12.14 -29.06
C GLN A 44 -1.98 -12.18 -29.78
N SER A 45 -1.56 -11.06 -30.39
CA SER A 45 -0.26 -10.94 -31.04
C SER A 45 0.90 -11.09 -30.05
N ALA A 46 0.78 -10.53 -28.83
CA ALA A 46 1.77 -10.69 -27.78
C ALA A 46 1.93 -12.17 -27.36
N ILE A 47 0.81 -12.90 -27.19
CA ILE A 47 0.81 -14.34 -26.88
C ILE A 47 1.46 -15.15 -28.02
N GLU A 48 1.16 -14.83 -29.28
CA GLU A 48 1.75 -15.50 -30.44
C GLU A 48 3.26 -15.26 -30.52
N ASN A 49 3.71 -14.04 -30.30
CA ASN A 49 5.14 -13.67 -30.30
C ASN A 49 5.88 -14.37 -29.15
N LEU A 50 5.26 -14.46 -27.96
CA LEU A 50 5.80 -15.19 -26.82
C LEU A 50 5.97 -16.69 -27.14
N ASN A 51 4.99 -17.28 -27.84
CA ASN A 51 5.02 -18.71 -28.23
C ASN A 51 6.06 -19.02 -29.33
N ARG A 52 6.33 -18.03 -30.21
CA ARG A 52 7.32 -18.20 -31.32
C ARG A 52 8.74 -17.87 -30.92
N SER A 53 8.95 -17.37 -29.66
CA SER A 53 10.26 -16.88 -29.16
C SER A 53 10.87 -15.77 -30.03
N GLU A 54 10.07 -15.08 -30.83
CA GLU A 54 10.50 -14.03 -31.73
C GLU A 54 10.05 -12.67 -31.17
N SER A 55 11.02 -11.82 -30.85
CA SER A 55 10.88 -10.38 -30.56
C SER A 55 9.98 -9.94 -29.36
N TYR A 56 9.37 -10.84 -28.59
CA TYR A 56 8.63 -10.43 -27.38
C TYR A 56 9.60 -9.94 -26.30
N GLY A 57 9.31 -8.77 -25.72
CA GLY A 57 10.19 -8.12 -24.75
C GLY A 57 11.47 -7.50 -25.36
N VAL A 58 11.52 -7.36 -26.68
CA VAL A 58 12.59 -6.68 -27.41
C VAL A 58 12.09 -5.33 -27.91
N CYS A 59 12.83 -4.29 -27.62
CA CYS A 59 12.52 -2.92 -28.07
C CYS A 59 12.52 -2.86 -29.61
N GLN A 60 11.48 -2.28 -30.20
CA GLN A 60 11.34 -2.17 -31.67
C GLN A 60 12.33 -1.18 -32.30
N VAL A 61 13.00 -0.34 -31.52
CA VAL A 61 13.93 0.69 -31.99
C VAL A 61 15.38 0.24 -31.83
N CYS A 62 15.82 -0.10 -30.60
CA CYS A 62 17.22 -0.48 -30.35
C CYS A 62 17.47 -1.99 -30.39
N HIS A 63 16.42 -2.78 -30.44
CA HIS A 63 16.47 -4.27 -30.40
C HIS A 63 17.12 -4.84 -29.13
N ASP A 64 17.25 -4.02 -28.07
CA ASP A 64 17.65 -4.48 -26.75
C ASP A 64 16.46 -5.05 -25.97
N LEU A 65 16.75 -5.84 -24.96
CA LEU A 65 15.71 -6.37 -24.06
C LEU A 65 15.06 -5.24 -23.26
N ILE A 66 13.75 -5.17 -23.26
CA ILE A 66 12.97 -4.33 -22.36
C ILE A 66 13.09 -4.92 -20.95
N GLY A 67 13.44 -4.10 -19.97
CA GLY A 67 13.66 -4.56 -18.59
C GLY A 67 12.44 -5.29 -18.03
N GLN A 68 12.67 -6.32 -17.22
CA GLN A 68 11.61 -7.16 -16.64
C GLN A 68 10.56 -6.35 -15.88
N ALA A 69 10.97 -5.35 -15.11
CA ALA A 69 10.05 -4.47 -14.38
C ALA A 69 9.10 -3.73 -15.32
N ALA A 70 9.59 -3.21 -16.46
CA ALA A 70 8.76 -2.55 -17.45
C ALA A 70 7.78 -3.51 -18.14
N MET A 71 8.22 -4.74 -18.43
CA MET A 71 7.36 -5.80 -19.01
C MET A 71 6.31 -6.32 -18.03
N THR A 72 6.60 -6.28 -16.72
CA THR A 72 5.61 -6.63 -15.68
C THR A 72 4.58 -5.52 -15.52
N ALA A 73 5.00 -4.24 -15.60
CA ALA A 73 4.10 -3.10 -15.53
C ALA A 73 3.22 -2.97 -16.79
N ASP A 74 3.81 -3.18 -17.96
CA ASP A 74 3.10 -3.18 -19.26
C ASP A 74 3.56 -4.37 -20.12
N PRO A 75 2.82 -5.50 -20.09
CA PRO A 75 3.12 -6.67 -20.91
C PRO A 75 3.03 -6.44 -22.43
N LEU A 76 2.47 -5.32 -22.87
CA LEU A 76 2.38 -4.91 -24.28
C LEU A 76 3.45 -3.88 -24.67
N ALA A 77 4.37 -3.52 -23.77
CA ALA A 77 5.43 -2.55 -24.05
C ALA A 77 6.25 -2.94 -25.28
N ARG A 78 6.39 -2.02 -26.22
CA ARG A 78 7.12 -2.19 -27.49
C ARG A 78 8.45 -1.45 -27.51
N PHE A 79 8.64 -0.53 -26.58
CA PHE A 79 9.81 0.34 -26.53
C PHE A 79 10.41 0.30 -25.12
N CYS A 80 11.74 0.29 -25.02
CA CYS A 80 12.40 0.53 -23.75
C CYS A 80 12.35 2.05 -23.43
N LEU A 81 12.48 2.39 -22.15
CA LEU A 81 12.43 3.80 -21.70
C LEU A 81 13.40 4.71 -22.45
N SER A 82 14.61 4.20 -22.80
CA SER A 82 15.61 4.95 -23.55
C SER A 82 15.24 5.23 -25.00
N CYS A 83 14.24 4.56 -25.55
CA CYS A 83 13.76 4.69 -26.92
C CYS A 83 12.41 5.39 -27.04
N LEU A 84 11.85 5.86 -25.93
CA LEU A 84 10.68 6.74 -25.97
C LEU A 84 11.04 8.07 -26.64
N THR A 85 10.13 8.59 -27.45
CA THR A 85 10.27 9.93 -27.97
C THR A 85 10.16 10.96 -26.84
N PRO A 86 10.77 12.16 -26.98
CA PRO A 86 10.64 13.21 -25.97
C PRO A 86 9.18 13.53 -25.61
N GLN A 87 8.27 13.48 -26.60
CA GLN A 87 6.85 13.70 -26.38
C GLN A 87 6.20 12.58 -25.53
N GLN A 88 6.51 11.31 -25.82
CA GLN A 88 6.01 10.17 -25.02
C GLN A 88 6.54 10.19 -23.59
N LEU A 89 7.81 10.60 -23.40
CA LEU A 89 8.37 10.75 -22.07
C LEU A 89 7.68 11.85 -21.29
N GLU A 90 7.44 13.00 -21.89
CA GLU A 90 6.72 14.12 -21.28
C GLU A 90 5.25 13.79 -20.96
N GLU A 91 4.59 12.97 -21.79
CA GLU A 91 3.24 12.46 -21.50
C GLU A 91 3.25 11.52 -20.30
N LEU A 92 4.20 10.60 -20.23
CA LEU A 92 4.37 9.67 -19.11
C LEU A 92 4.67 10.42 -17.80
N GLU A 93 5.58 11.39 -17.81
CA GLU A 93 5.89 12.23 -16.66
C GLU A 93 4.65 12.97 -16.15
N ARG A 94 3.87 13.57 -17.05
CA ARG A 94 2.62 14.26 -16.68
C ARG A 94 1.58 13.32 -16.07
N ASP A 95 1.47 12.10 -16.56
CA ASP A 95 0.51 11.13 -16.02
C ASP A 95 0.96 10.61 -14.64
N LEU A 96 2.25 10.45 -14.43
CA LEU A 96 2.82 10.11 -13.13
C LEU A 96 2.64 11.25 -12.11
N ASP A 97 2.87 12.50 -12.50
CA ASP A 97 2.62 13.66 -11.66
C ASP A 97 1.14 13.76 -11.23
N ARG A 98 0.22 13.46 -12.16
CA ARG A 98 -1.22 13.40 -11.83
C ARG A 98 -1.55 12.28 -10.88
N ALA A 99 -0.97 11.09 -11.07
CA ALA A 99 -1.17 9.96 -10.17
C ALA A 99 -0.69 10.30 -8.75
N TRP A 100 0.47 10.96 -8.63
CA TRP A 100 0.98 11.46 -7.35
C TRP A 100 0.04 12.47 -6.68
N LEU A 101 -0.49 13.43 -7.44
CA LEU A 101 -1.47 14.40 -6.93
C LEU A 101 -2.75 13.71 -6.43
N ILE A 102 -3.30 12.76 -7.22
CA ILE A 102 -4.51 12.03 -6.84
C ILE A 102 -4.29 11.20 -5.57
N GLN A 103 -3.14 10.53 -5.45
CA GLN A 103 -2.81 9.78 -4.24
C GLN A 103 -2.66 10.71 -3.03
N GLY A 104 -2.00 11.87 -3.20
CA GLY A 104 -1.85 12.88 -2.14
C GLY A 104 -3.19 13.40 -1.59
N GLU A 105 -4.21 13.55 -2.45
CA GLU A 105 -5.57 13.93 -2.02
C GLU A 105 -6.28 12.84 -1.19
N SER A 106 -5.83 11.59 -1.29
CA SER A 106 -6.37 10.46 -0.51
C SER A 106 -5.74 10.34 0.88
N LEU A 107 -4.63 11.05 1.14
CA LEU A 107 -3.97 11.00 2.44
C LEU A 107 -4.69 11.90 3.46
N PRO A 108 -4.67 11.54 4.75
CA PRO A 108 -5.28 12.36 5.80
C PRO A 108 -4.54 13.70 5.95
N LYS A 109 -5.23 14.70 6.50
CA LYS A 109 -4.61 15.98 6.85
C LYS A 109 -3.67 15.80 8.03
N GLN A 110 -2.54 16.49 8.01
CA GLN A 110 -1.58 16.46 9.13
C GLN A 110 -2.17 17.11 10.38
N ASN A 111 -1.72 16.64 11.55
CA ASN A 111 -2.02 17.23 12.88
C ASN A 111 -3.52 17.40 13.15
N LEU A 112 -4.27 16.30 13.01
CA LEU A 112 -5.68 16.25 13.36
C LEU A 112 -5.85 16.31 14.88
N LYS A 113 -6.70 17.23 15.38
CA LYS A 113 -7.15 17.26 16.78
C LYS A 113 -8.66 17.09 16.81
N PHE A 114 -9.14 16.08 17.54
CA PHE A 114 -10.55 15.77 17.59
C PHE A 114 -10.94 15.03 18.88
N ASN A 115 -11.91 15.56 19.62
CA ASN A 115 -12.50 14.93 20.83
C ASN A 115 -11.47 14.41 21.83
N GLY A 116 -10.42 15.20 22.13
CA GLY A 116 -9.35 14.83 23.05
C GLY A 116 -8.25 13.96 22.44
N TRP A 117 -8.36 13.60 21.18
CA TRP A 117 -7.33 12.90 20.42
C TRP A 117 -6.50 13.86 19.57
N GLU A 118 -5.21 13.64 19.54
CA GLU A 118 -4.27 14.28 18.62
C GLU A 118 -3.64 13.21 17.73
N VAL A 119 -3.66 13.42 16.41
CA VAL A 119 -3.08 12.48 15.46
C VAL A 119 -2.07 13.20 14.58
N ALA A 120 -0.87 12.64 14.52
CA ALA A 120 0.14 13.01 13.54
C ALA A 120 0.43 11.81 12.63
N HIS A 121 0.80 12.08 11.39
CA HIS A 121 1.23 11.03 10.46
C HIS A 121 2.39 11.51 9.60
N TYR A 122 3.14 10.55 9.11
CA TYR A 122 4.19 10.72 8.12
C TYR A 122 4.00 9.70 7.02
N TYR A 123 4.11 10.13 5.76
CA TYR A 123 4.00 9.28 4.58
C TYR A 123 5.09 9.67 3.58
N GLN A 124 5.86 8.69 3.11
CA GLN A 124 6.85 8.87 2.06
C GLN A 124 6.88 7.63 1.18
N PRO A 125 6.39 7.71 -0.07
CA PRO A 125 6.49 6.59 -1.00
C PRO A 125 7.95 6.37 -1.43
N ALA A 126 8.32 5.13 -1.71
CA ALA A 126 9.63 4.77 -2.26
C ALA A 126 9.79 5.22 -3.72
N GLY A 127 8.68 5.29 -4.44
CA GLY A 127 8.58 5.78 -5.82
C GLY A 127 7.80 7.08 -5.92
N LEU A 128 7.23 7.34 -7.10
CA LEU A 128 6.31 8.46 -7.31
C LEU A 128 4.97 8.24 -6.61
N VAL A 129 4.51 7.01 -6.58
CA VAL A 129 3.30 6.56 -5.87
C VAL A 129 3.61 5.29 -5.08
N GLY A 130 2.91 5.06 -3.98
CA GLY A 130 3.15 3.95 -3.06
C GLY A 130 1.94 3.01 -2.90
N GLY A 131 2.20 1.83 -2.31
CA GLY A 131 1.21 0.84 -1.92
C GLY A 131 0.68 1.04 -0.50
N ASP A 132 1.39 1.80 0.32
CA ASP A 132 0.98 2.08 1.69
C ASP A 132 -0.37 2.80 1.74
N TYR A 133 -1.24 2.33 2.62
CA TYR A 133 -2.55 2.90 2.91
C TYR A 133 -2.53 3.60 4.26
N CYS A 134 -2.94 4.86 4.29
CA CYS A 134 -3.07 5.65 5.51
C CYS A 134 -4.34 6.49 5.43
N ASP A 135 -5.25 6.37 6.41
CA ASP A 135 -6.49 7.17 6.41
C ASP A 135 -6.97 7.49 7.83
N LEU A 136 -7.65 8.64 7.97
CA LEU A 136 -8.30 9.12 9.18
C LEU A 136 -9.71 9.57 8.82
N ILE A 137 -10.71 9.02 9.50
CA ILE A 137 -12.11 9.33 9.25
C ILE A 137 -12.81 9.66 10.55
N ILE A 138 -13.41 10.85 10.61
CA ILE A 138 -14.33 11.23 11.67
C ILE A 138 -15.74 10.92 11.19
N THR A 139 -16.47 10.10 11.96
CA THR A 139 -17.84 9.76 11.65
C THR A 139 -18.82 10.83 12.12
N ASP A 140 -20.05 10.80 11.59
CA ASP A 140 -21.14 11.67 12.05
C ASP A 140 -21.51 11.42 13.53
N ALA A 141 -21.20 10.25 14.08
CA ALA A 141 -21.34 9.92 15.49
C ALA A 141 -20.23 10.48 16.39
N GLY A 142 -19.21 11.13 15.82
CA GLY A 142 -18.10 11.69 16.56
C GLY A 142 -17.06 10.65 16.98
N GLU A 143 -16.93 9.54 16.28
CA GLU A 143 -15.89 8.54 16.46
C GLU A 143 -14.73 8.80 15.48
N LEU A 144 -13.49 8.59 15.91
CA LEU A 144 -12.30 8.68 15.08
C LEU A 144 -11.87 7.27 14.65
N TYR A 145 -11.96 6.99 13.36
CA TYR A 145 -11.37 5.79 12.76
C TYR A 145 -10.00 6.14 12.18
N PHE A 146 -9.07 5.20 12.33
CA PHE A 146 -7.72 5.30 11.80
C PHE A 146 -7.34 3.98 11.12
N MET A 147 -6.63 4.08 10.01
CA MET A 147 -6.19 2.93 9.24
C MET A 147 -4.77 3.15 8.73
N ILE A 148 -3.98 2.09 8.81
CA ILE A 148 -2.67 1.99 8.16
C ILE A 148 -2.54 0.58 7.59
N GLY A 149 -1.93 0.46 6.43
CA GLY A 149 -1.75 -0.83 5.78
C GLY A 149 -0.71 -0.76 4.67
N ASP A 150 -0.32 -1.92 4.20
CA ASP A 150 0.56 -2.06 3.07
C ASP A 150 -0.02 -3.10 2.10
N VAL A 151 -0.03 -2.76 0.82
CA VAL A 151 -0.51 -3.61 -0.26
C VAL A 151 0.68 -4.29 -0.92
N SER A 152 0.63 -5.61 -1.01
CA SER A 152 1.67 -6.40 -1.66
C SER A 152 2.00 -5.92 -3.07
N GLY A 153 3.27 -5.72 -3.35
CA GLY A 153 3.78 -5.14 -4.60
C GLY A 153 4.22 -3.69 -4.42
N LYS A 154 4.69 -3.07 -5.49
CA LYS A 154 5.24 -1.70 -5.46
C LYS A 154 4.75 -0.86 -6.64
N GLY A 155 4.85 0.45 -6.48
CA GLY A 155 4.58 1.41 -7.54
C GLY A 155 3.10 1.49 -7.94
N ILE A 156 2.85 1.72 -9.23
CA ILE A 156 1.50 2.02 -9.77
C ILE A 156 0.48 0.91 -9.47
N ALA A 157 0.86 -0.37 -9.60
CA ALA A 157 -0.06 -1.48 -9.35
C ALA A 157 -0.52 -1.51 -7.89
N ALA A 158 0.40 -1.35 -6.95
CA ALA A 158 0.08 -1.28 -5.52
C ALA A 158 -0.75 -0.04 -5.19
N SER A 159 -0.46 1.12 -5.79
CA SER A 159 -1.24 2.36 -5.57
C SER A 159 -2.70 2.25 -6.03
N PHE A 160 -2.99 1.51 -7.10
CA PHE A 160 -4.37 1.21 -7.50
C PHE A 160 -5.11 0.35 -6.46
N LEU A 161 -4.43 -0.65 -5.89
CA LEU A 161 -5.01 -1.49 -4.84
C LEU A 161 -5.21 -0.71 -3.54
N MET A 162 -4.26 0.17 -3.18
CA MET A 162 -4.40 1.11 -2.07
C MET A 162 -5.62 2.01 -2.26
N SER A 163 -5.77 2.63 -3.43
CA SER A 163 -6.93 3.47 -3.74
C SER A 163 -8.26 2.70 -3.64
N ARG A 164 -8.26 1.41 -3.96
CA ARG A 164 -9.41 0.53 -3.78
C ARG A 164 -9.72 0.30 -2.31
N LEU A 165 -8.73 0.03 -1.47
CA LEU A 165 -8.92 -0.08 -0.01
C LEU A 165 -9.50 1.21 0.56
N HIS A 166 -8.94 2.36 0.16
CA HIS A 166 -9.45 3.68 0.56
C HIS A 166 -10.93 3.83 0.22
N ALA A 167 -11.36 3.50 -1.01
CA ALA A 167 -12.75 3.57 -1.42
C ALA A 167 -13.66 2.60 -0.64
N ILE A 168 -13.19 1.37 -0.37
CA ILE A 168 -13.91 0.36 0.41
C ILE A 168 -14.17 0.88 1.83
N PHE A 169 -13.13 1.29 2.57
CA PHE A 169 -13.28 1.77 3.94
C PHE A 169 -14.14 3.03 4.01
N ARG A 170 -13.91 4.01 3.14
CA ARG A 170 -14.74 5.23 3.06
C ARG A 170 -16.21 4.94 2.82
N SER A 171 -16.55 3.89 2.07
CA SER A 171 -17.95 3.50 1.82
C SER A 171 -18.60 2.74 2.98
N LEU A 172 -17.79 2.05 3.81
CA LEU A 172 -18.31 1.19 4.87
C LEU A 172 -18.36 1.86 6.25
N ILE A 173 -17.51 2.86 6.50
CA ILE A 173 -17.27 3.39 7.85
C ILE A 173 -18.53 3.95 8.52
N ASN A 174 -19.45 4.57 7.77
CA ASN A 174 -20.70 5.14 8.30
C ASN A 174 -21.88 4.16 8.31
N THR A 175 -21.64 2.85 8.15
CA THR A 175 -22.72 1.84 8.11
C THR A 175 -23.08 1.27 9.48
N GLY A 176 -22.40 1.71 10.56
CA GLY A 176 -22.67 1.27 11.94
C GLY A 176 -22.09 -0.12 12.26
N LEU A 177 -21.20 -0.65 11.43
CA LEU A 177 -20.49 -1.90 11.68
C LEU A 177 -19.46 -1.72 12.82
N SER A 178 -19.24 -2.77 13.61
CA SER A 178 -18.10 -2.86 14.52
C SER A 178 -16.79 -2.88 13.73
N VAL A 179 -15.66 -2.61 14.41
CA VAL A 179 -14.32 -2.61 13.74
C VAL A 179 -14.05 -3.98 13.10
N THR A 180 -14.41 -5.08 13.72
CA THR A 180 -14.24 -6.43 13.19
C THR A 180 -15.11 -6.69 11.96
N GLU A 181 -16.40 -6.38 12.03
CA GLU A 181 -17.33 -6.52 10.90
C GLU A 181 -16.93 -5.64 9.71
N LEU A 182 -16.40 -4.43 9.99
CA LEU A 182 -15.87 -3.52 8.97
C LEU A 182 -14.71 -4.17 8.20
N VAL A 183 -13.73 -4.74 8.93
CA VAL A 183 -12.57 -5.41 8.33
C VAL A 183 -12.97 -6.69 7.59
N GLU A 184 -13.90 -7.48 8.13
CA GLU A 184 -14.46 -8.67 7.47
C GLU A 184 -15.16 -8.33 6.16
N ARG A 185 -15.97 -7.27 6.17
CA ARG A 185 -16.66 -6.81 4.97
C ARG A 185 -15.66 -6.26 3.93
N ALA A 186 -14.70 -5.47 4.39
CA ALA A 186 -13.63 -4.95 3.52
C ALA A 186 -12.81 -6.09 2.90
N ASN A 187 -12.46 -7.12 3.68
CA ASN A 187 -11.79 -8.32 3.17
C ASN A 187 -12.59 -9.01 2.07
N GLY A 188 -13.91 -9.22 2.27
CA GLY A 188 -14.76 -9.84 1.25
C GLY A 188 -14.76 -9.06 -0.06
N VAL A 189 -14.99 -7.74 0.00
CA VAL A 189 -14.99 -6.88 -1.20
C VAL A 189 -13.62 -6.84 -1.86
N PHE A 190 -12.53 -6.74 -1.08
CA PHE A 190 -11.17 -6.69 -1.59
C PHE A 190 -10.78 -8.01 -2.26
N ALA A 191 -11.06 -9.16 -1.63
CA ALA A 191 -10.78 -10.49 -2.17
C ALA A 191 -11.53 -10.77 -3.48
N ASP A 192 -12.81 -10.37 -3.57
CA ASP A 192 -13.65 -10.57 -4.75
C ASP A 192 -13.19 -9.71 -5.96
N THR A 193 -12.58 -8.56 -5.68
CA THR A 193 -12.22 -7.58 -6.71
C THR A 193 -10.72 -7.54 -7.01
N THR A 194 -9.88 -8.24 -6.25
CA THR A 194 -8.42 -8.25 -6.40
C THR A 194 -7.94 -9.56 -7.03
N MET A 195 -6.99 -9.45 -7.95
CA MET A 195 -6.35 -10.62 -8.56
C MET A 195 -5.39 -11.26 -7.57
N ARG A 196 -5.40 -12.61 -7.50
CA ARG A 196 -4.30 -13.33 -6.86
C ARG A 196 -2.99 -13.14 -7.65
N PRO A 197 -1.83 -12.98 -7.01
CA PRO A 197 -1.54 -13.24 -5.59
C PRO A 197 -1.61 -12.00 -4.67
N TYR A 198 -2.24 -10.91 -5.08
CA TYR A 198 -2.23 -9.67 -4.30
C TYR A 198 -3.05 -9.78 -3.01
N TYR A 199 -2.52 -9.21 -1.95
CA TYR A 199 -3.12 -9.11 -0.62
C TYR A 199 -2.74 -7.75 0.01
N ALA A 200 -3.34 -7.43 1.13
CA ALA A 200 -2.97 -6.24 1.90
C ALA A 200 -2.91 -6.55 3.39
N THR A 201 -1.87 -6.10 4.06
CA THR A 201 -1.82 -6.03 5.51
C THR A 201 -2.52 -4.76 5.98
N LEU A 202 -3.21 -4.81 7.12
CA LEU A 202 -3.98 -3.66 7.59
C LEU A 202 -4.11 -3.64 9.10
N VAL A 203 -3.98 -2.45 9.69
CA VAL A 203 -4.55 -2.11 10.99
C VAL A 203 -5.73 -1.19 10.75
N CYS A 204 -6.89 -1.55 11.28
CA CYS A 204 -8.07 -0.69 11.37
C CYS A 204 -8.43 -0.51 12.84
N GLY A 205 -8.55 0.73 13.29
CA GLY A 205 -8.92 1.01 14.66
C GLY A 205 -9.93 2.15 14.78
N LYS A 206 -10.56 2.21 15.96
CA LYS A 206 -11.53 3.22 16.34
C LYS A 206 -11.15 3.78 17.70
N ALA A 207 -11.00 5.09 17.79
CA ALA A 207 -10.78 5.83 19.03
C ALA A 207 -12.06 6.59 19.40
N SER A 208 -12.58 6.29 20.58
CA SER A 208 -13.80 6.90 21.11
C SER A 208 -13.48 8.03 22.09
N ALA A 209 -14.42 8.98 22.26
CA ALA A 209 -14.23 10.14 23.13
C ALA A 209 -14.00 9.78 24.61
N ASN A 210 -14.40 8.57 25.05
CA ASN A 210 -14.17 8.08 26.41
C ASN A 210 -12.77 7.51 26.67
N GLY A 211 -11.85 7.57 25.68
CA GLY A 211 -10.51 7.01 25.79
C GLY A 211 -10.37 5.54 25.37
N THR A 212 -11.47 4.87 24.98
CA THR A 212 -11.37 3.50 24.49
C THR A 212 -10.89 3.46 23.05
N ILE A 213 -9.92 2.60 22.77
CA ILE A 213 -9.43 2.28 21.41
C ILE A 213 -9.75 0.82 21.12
N GLU A 214 -10.42 0.55 20.01
CA GLU A 214 -10.59 -0.79 19.44
C GLU A 214 -9.67 -0.96 18.24
N ILE A 215 -8.91 -2.07 18.15
CA ILE A 215 -7.92 -2.30 17.09
C ILE A 215 -8.11 -3.70 16.52
N CYS A 216 -8.29 -3.78 15.20
CA CYS A 216 -8.21 -5.01 14.43
C CYS A 216 -6.94 -4.98 13.57
N ASN A 217 -6.04 -5.94 13.77
CA ASN A 217 -4.80 -6.05 13.02
C ASN A 217 -4.85 -7.27 12.07
N ALA A 218 -5.03 -7.02 10.80
CA ALA A 218 -5.08 -8.02 9.73
C ALA A 218 -3.68 -8.27 9.15
N GLY A 219 -2.79 -8.88 9.95
CA GLY A 219 -1.46 -9.32 9.52
C GLY A 219 -0.45 -8.20 9.27
N HIS A 220 -0.70 -6.99 9.76
CA HIS A 220 0.20 -5.84 9.63
C HIS A 220 1.25 -5.79 10.74
N CYS A 221 2.27 -4.93 10.62
CA CYS A 221 3.20 -4.60 11.69
C CYS A 221 2.45 -4.32 12.98
N ALA A 222 2.96 -4.85 14.10
CA ALA A 222 2.31 -4.72 15.39
C ALA A 222 2.27 -3.25 15.84
N PRO A 223 1.09 -2.63 16.02
CA PRO A 223 0.99 -1.32 16.63
C PRO A 223 1.67 -1.30 18.00
N LEU A 224 2.27 -0.17 18.35
CA LEU A 224 3.00 0.00 19.59
C LEU A 224 2.20 0.92 20.52
N HIS A 225 1.77 0.40 21.68
CA HIS A 225 1.14 1.18 22.73
C HIS A 225 2.21 1.73 23.66
N LEU A 226 2.32 3.03 23.73
CA LEU A 226 3.24 3.75 24.59
C LEU A 226 2.47 4.32 25.80
N HIS A 227 2.76 3.80 26.98
CA HIS A 227 2.18 4.19 28.26
C HIS A 227 3.29 4.40 29.28
N ASP A 228 3.38 5.59 29.88
CA ASP A 228 4.41 5.96 30.87
C ASP A 228 5.84 5.56 30.48
N GLY A 229 6.22 5.80 29.22
CA GLY A 229 7.53 5.42 28.68
C GLY A 229 7.71 3.92 28.43
N ILE A 230 6.69 3.09 28.60
CA ILE A 230 6.74 1.65 28.30
C ILE A 230 6.06 1.39 26.96
N VAL A 231 6.81 0.77 26.04
CA VAL A 231 6.30 0.39 24.71
C VAL A 231 5.85 -1.06 24.71
N THR A 232 4.57 -1.29 24.42
CA THR A 232 3.98 -2.64 24.36
C THR A 232 3.43 -2.89 22.94
N PRO A 233 3.93 -3.92 22.22
CA PRO A 233 3.40 -4.28 20.92
C PRO A 233 2.02 -4.95 21.02
N ILE A 234 1.11 -4.60 20.11
CA ILE A 234 -0.23 -5.20 19.98
C ILE A 234 -0.19 -6.23 18.85
N PRO A 235 -0.35 -7.54 19.15
CA PRO A 235 -0.21 -8.58 18.14
C PRO A 235 -1.30 -8.52 17.05
N ALA A 236 -1.02 -9.15 15.91
CA ALA A 236 -2.01 -9.34 14.86
C ALA A 236 -3.18 -10.21 15.35
N THR A 237 -4.40 -9.84 14.94
CA THR A 237 -5.65 -10.51 15.31
C THR A 237 -6.30 -11.26 14.14
N GLY A 238 -5.67 -11.26 12.98
CA GLY A 238 -6.12 -11.96 11.78
C GLY A 238 -5.06 -11.99 10.68
N LEU A 239 -5.40 -12.63 9.56
CA LEU A 239 -4.53 -12.72 8.37
C LEU A 239 -4.75 -11.51 7.44
N PRO A 240 -3.80 -11.22 6.54
CA PRO A 240 -3.94 -10.15 5.56
C PRO A 240 -5.21 -10.24 4.72
N LEU A 241 -5.74 -9.09 4.32
CA LEU A 241 -6.91 -8.97 3.45
C LEU A 241 -6.61 -9.57 2.06
N GLY A 242 -7.60 -10.24 1.48
CA GLY A 242 -7.49 -10.82 0.13
C GLY A 242 -6.87 -12.22 0.08
N MET A 243 -6.25 -12.71 1.16
CA MET A 243 -5.71 -14.07 1.20
C MET A 243 -6.83 -15.13 1.23
N PHE A 244 -7.85 -14.91 2.09
CA PHE A 244 -8.98 -15.82 2.26
C PHE A 244 -10.30 -15.05 2.31
N CYS A 245 -11.27 -15.42 1.48
CA CYS A 245 -12.54 -14.69 1.34
C CYS A 245 -13.40 -14.71 2.63
N ASN A 246 -13.33 -15.79 3.42
CA ASN A 246 -14.17 -15.99 4.61
C ASN A 246 -13.35 -15.92 5.91
N GLN A 247 -12.37 -15.02 5.97
CA GLN A 247 -11.59 -14.80 7.18
C GLN A 247 -12.41 -14.07 8.22
N THR A 248 -12.38 -14.53 9.47
CA THR A 248 -12.90 -13.83 10.65
C THR A 248 -11.77 -13.09 11.35
N TYR A 249 -12.11 -11.95 11.94
CA TYR A 249 -11.17 -11.10 12.66
C TYR A 249 -11.62 -10.90 14.09
N SER A 250 -10.69 -10.55 14.97
CA SER A 250 -10.98 -10.10 16.33
C SER A 250 -10.35 -8.74 16.58
N ALA A 251 -10.86 -8.03 17.58
CA ALA A 251 -10.31 -6.75 17.99
C ALA A 251 -9.67 -6.85 19.37
N THR A 252 -8.60 -6.08 19.57
CA THR A 252 -8.01 -5.79 20.88
C THR A 252 -8.56 -4.46 21.35
N GLN A 253 -8.99 -4.39 22.62
CA GLN A 253 -9.42 -3.15 23.25
C GLN A 253 -8.32 -2.63 24.17
N ILE A 254 -8.14 -1.30 24.16
CA ILE A 254 -7.26 -0.55 25.05
C ILE A 254 -8.07 0.56 25.68
N ASP A 255 -8.00 0.69 26.99
CA ASP A 255 -8.55 1.81 27.72
C ASP A 255 -7.40 2.81 27.97
N ALA A 256 -7.21 3.72 27.01
CA ALA A 256 -6.15 4.71 27.05
C ALA A 256 -6.42 5.76 28.12
N VAL A 257 -5.35 6.20 28.74
CA VAL A 257 -5.36 7.34 29.65
C VAL A 257 -4.63 8.53 29.02
N LYS A 258 -4.82 9.71 29.60
CA LYS A 258 -4.17 10.92 29.08
C LYS A 258 -2.66 10.78 29.01
N GLY A 259 -2.09 11.06 27.84
CA GLY A 259 -0.66 10.91 27.52
C GLY A 259 -0.30 9.60 26.85
N ASP A 260 -1.23 8.63 26.84
CA ASP A 260 -1.02 7.38 26.09
C ASP A 260 -0.97 7.66 24.61
N ARG A 261 -0.08 6.94 23.91
CA ARG A 261 0.04 6.98 22.46
C ARG A 261 -0.03 5.60 21.84
N LEU A 262 -0.69 5.54 20.72
CA LEU A 262 -0.65 4.40 19.81
C LEU A 262 0.17 4.78 18.59
N VAL A 263 1.28 4.08 18.34
CA VAL A 263 2.14 4.29 17.18
C VAL A 263 1.98 3.12 16.21
N LEU A 264 1.63 3.46 14.96
CA LEU A 264 1.49 2.53 13.85
C LEU A 264 2.57 2.84 12.82
N TYR A 265 3.06 1.81 12.13
CA TYR A 265 4.12 1.94 11.15
C TYR A 265 4.07 0.81 10.13
N THR A 266 4.57 1.06 8.92
CA THR A 266 4.78 0.05 7.88
C THR A 266 6.19 -0.53 7.94
N ASP A 267 6.39 -1.67 7.29
CA ASP A 267 7.67 -2.40 7.30
C ASP A 267 8.81 -1.61 6.62
N GLY A 268 8.50 -0.68 5.70
CA GLY A 268 9.50 0.21 5.13
C GLY A 268 10.30 1.01 6.16
N LEU A 269 9.75 1.23 7.37
CA LEU A 269 10.51 1.78 8.49
C LEU A 269 11.43 0.74 9.13
N SER A 270 10.87 -0.41 9.53
CA SER A 270 11.62 -1.42 10.30
C SER A 270 12.61 -2.22 9.44
N GLU A 271 12.36 -2.31 8.14
CA GLU A 271 13.21 -2.99 7.16
C GLU A 271 14.16 -2.04 6.40
N ALA A 272 14.17 -0.74 6.76
CA ALA A 272 15.16 0.20 6.24
C ALA A 272 16.57 -0.30 6.54
N ARG A 273 17.46 -0.32 5.53
CA ARG A 273 18.79 -0.91 5.64
C ARG A 273 19.90 0.12 5.60
N ASN A 274 21.00 -0.18 6.31
CA ASN A 274 22.25 0.54 6.21
C ASN A 274 23.20 -0.09 5.15
N HIS A 275 24.42 0.45 5.00
CA HIS A 275 25.43 -0.07 4.08
C HIS A 275 25.91 -1.48 4.41
N ASP A 276 25.75 -1.93 5.66
CA ASP A 276 26.12 -3.28 6.12
C ASP A 276 24.95 -4.28 5.96
N GLU A 277 23.87 -3.90 5.25
CA GLU A 277 22.64 -4.70 5.06
C GLU A 277 21.88 -5.01 6.36
N GLU A 278 22.18 -4.31 7.46
CA GLU A 278 21.44 -4.44 8.71
C GLU A 278 20.11 -3.68 8.61
N GLU A 279 19.05 -4.27 9.19
CA GLU A 279 17.74 -3.61 9.26
C GLU A 279 17.66 -2.66 10.46
N TYR A 280 16.92 -1.55 10.30
CA TYR A 280 16.63 -0.60 11.38
C TYR A 280 16.05 -1.31 12.61
N GLY A 281 15.11 -2.20 12.37
CA GLY A 281 14.57 -3.14 13.35
C GLY A 281 13.55 -2.52 14.31
N LYS A 282 12.76 -3.42 14.90
CA LYS A 282 11.70 -3.04 15.85
C LYS A 282 12.25 -2.58 17.20
N ASP A 283 13.39 -3.15 17.62
CA ASP A 283 14.01 -2.83 18.91
C ASP A 283 14.49 -1.37 18.92
N ARG A 284 15.11 -0.91 17.82
CA ARG A 284 15.55 0.48 17.68
C ARG A 284 14.37 1.43 17.65
N LEU A 285 13.28 1.08 16.93
CA LEU A 285 12.05 1.86 16.95
C LEU A 285 11.51 2.01 18.39
N GLN A 286 11.43 0.93 19.15
CA GLN A 286 10.97 0.97 20.53
C GLN A 286 11.88 1.83 21.43
N MET A 287 13.21 1.76 21.25
CA MET A 287 14.15 2.63 21.95
C MET A 287 13.89 4.11 21.66
N MET A 288 13.68 4.48 20.39
CA MET A 288 13.38 5.84 19.98
C MET A 288 12.06 6.34 20.58
N LEU A 289 11.01 5.52 20.55
CA LEU A 289 9.72 5.87 21.15
C LEU A 289 9.84 6.08 22.66
N ASN A 290 10.65 5.29 23.35
CA ASN A 290 10.94 5.44 24.76
C ASN A 290 11.73 6.72 25.07
N GLU A 291 12.76 6.99 24.28
CA GLU A 291 13.63 8.16 24.48
C GLU A 291 12.87 9.48 24.29
N PHE A 292 11.98 9.53 23.28
CA PHE A 292 11.25 10.74 22.90
C PHE A 292 9.79 10.75 23.39
N HIS A 293 9.42 9.91 24.37
CA HIS A 293 8.02 9.77 24.83
C HIS A 293 7.40 11.06 25.39
N GLU A 294 8.21 11.99 25.91
CA GLU A 294 7.73 13.29 26.41
C GLU A 294 7.56 14.36 25.32
N HIS A 295 8.04 14.08 24.10
CA HIS A 295 7.95 15.06 23.00
C HIS A 295 6.52 15.14 22.44
N PRO A 296 6.11 16.26 21.84
CA PRO A 296 4.87 16.34 21.08
C PRO A 296 4.77 15.26 20.01
N THR A 297 3.56 14.79 19.71
CA THR A 297 3.32 13.63 18.83
C THR A 297 3.92 13.79 17.43
N ASP A 298 3.84 14.95 16.81
CA ASP A 298 4.45 15.26 15.51
C ASP A 298 5.98 15.30 15.58
N SER A 299 6.53 15.84 16.68
CA SER A 299 7.97 15.85 16.92
C SER A 299 8.53 14.43 17.14
N LEU A 300 7.81 13.59 17.87
CA LEU A 300 8.17 12.17 18.06
C LEU A 300 8.32 11.46 16.72
N LEU A 301 7.33 11.59 15.81
CA LEU A 301 7.42 10.97 14.48
C LEU A 301 8.60 11.51 13.69
N THR A 302 8.85 12.82 13.76
CA THR A 302 10.00 13.45 13.09
C THR A 302 11.32 12.87 13.58
N GLN A 303 11.50 12.70 14.91
CA GLN A 303 12.72 12.10 15.48
C GLN A 303 12.92 10.65 15.01
N VAL A 304 11.86 9.84 14.97
CA VAL A 304 11.92 8.47 14.46
C VAL A 304 12.35 8.44 13.01
N VAL A 305 11.74 9.28 12.15
CA VAL A 305 12.08 9.34 10.72
C VAL A 305 13.51 9.82 10.49
N ASP A 306 13.95 10.84 11.24
CA ASP A 306 15.31 11.37 11.13
C ASP A 306 16.36 10.36 11.61
N ASP A 307 16.05 9.57 12.64
CA ASP A 307 16.93 8.49 13.10
C ASP A 307 17.02 7.36 12.07
N ALA A 308 15.90 6.95 11.48
CA ALA A 308 15.89 5.95 10.42
C ALA A 308 16.69 6.41 9.18
N ARG A 309 16.57 7.68 8.79
CA ARG A 309 17.37 8.26 7.70
C ARG A 309 18.87 8.31 8.00
N LYS A 310 19.23 8.64 9.24
CA LYS A 310 20.64 8.61 9.70
C LYS A 310 21.17 7.20 9.70
N PHE A 311 20.37 6.22 10.12
CA PHE A 311 20.74 4.81 10.09
C PHE A 311 20.98 4.29 8.67
N ALA A 312 20.14 4.70 7.72
CA ALA A 312 20.27 4.35 6.30
C ALA A 312 21.45 5.07 5.60
N GLU A 313 22.13 6.04 6.27
CA GLU A 313 23.36 6.70 5.76
C GLU A 313 23.21 7.28 4.35
N GLY A 314 22.01 7.74 3.99
CA GLY A 314 21.71 8.32 2.67
C GLY A 314 21.41 7.30 1.57
N LEU A 315 21.27 6.03 1.89
CA LEU A 315 20.74 5.04 0.95
C LEU A 315 19.31 5.41 0.54
N PRO A 316 18.93 5.14 -0.71
CA PRO A 316 17.57 5.41 -1.15
C PRO A 316 16.57 4.53 -0.39
N ILE A 317 15.38 5.08 -0.12
CA ILE A 317 14.26 4.33 0.44
C ILE A 317 13.84 3.25 -0.56
N THR A 318 13.81 2.00 -0.12
CA THR A 318 13.51 0.83 -0.95
C THR A 318 12.07 0.38 -0.84
N ASP A 319 11.34 0.84 0.19
CA ASP A 319 9.92 0.60 0.40
C ASP A 319 9.21 1.83 0.94
N ASP A 320 7.88 1.89 0.80
CA ASP A 320 7.07 2.99 1.29
C ASP A 320 7.19 3.09 2.81
N LEU A 321 7.33 4.31 3.33
CA LEU A 321 7.54 4.57 4.74
C LEU A 321 6.37 5.37 5.29
N THR A 322 5.55 4.72 6.11
CA THR A 322 4.38 5.35 6.73
C THR A 322 4.41 5.15 8.24
N LEU A 323 4.14 6.24 8.97
CA LEU A 323 3.95 6.25 10.41
C LEU A 323 2.69 7.04 10.76
N MET A 324 2.03 6.63 11.83
CA MET A 324 0.93 7.36 12.44
C MET A 324 1.05 7.26 13.95
N ALA A 325 0.88 8.36 14.66
CA ALA A 325 0.79 8.38 16.11
C ALA A 325 -0.52 9.04 16.54
N ILE A 326 -1.22 8.40 17.46
CA ILE A 326 -2.52 8.81 18.00
C ILE A 326 -2.35 8.95 19.51
N GLU A 327 -2.51 10.17 20.03
CA GLU A 327 -2.35 10.50 21.44
C GLU A 327 -3.68 10.90 22.07
N LEU A 328 -3.96 10.41 23.26
CA LEU A 328 -5.05 10.94 24.11
C LEU A 328 -4.53 12.14 24.93
N THR A 329 -4.86 13.35 24.48
CA THR A 329 -4.43 14.60 25.16
C THR A 329 -5.40 15.05 26.25
N GLY A 330 -6.58 14.44 26.30
CA GLY A 330 -7.66 14.81 27.22
C GLY A 330 -8.59 15.91 26.65
N HIS A 331 -9.72 16.06 27.29
CA HIS A 331 -10.72 17.08 26.94
C HIS A 331 -10.30 18.45 27.46
#